data_093d63723fb8985126cb467966fa9d5a
#
_entry.id   093d63723fb8985126cb467966fa9d5a
#
_cell.length_a   1.000
_cell.length_b   1.000
_cell.length_c   1.000
_cell.angle_alpha   90.00
_cell.angle_beta   90.00
_cell.angle_gamma   90.00
#
_symmetry.space_group_name_H-M   'P 1'
#
loop_
_entity.id
_entity.type
_entity.pdbx_description
1 polymer ?
#
loop_
_entity_poly.entity_id
_entity_poly.type
_entity_poly.pdbx_seq_one_letter_code
_entity_poly.pdbx_strand_id
1 'polypeptide(L)'
;TDPAPGGRLIFTSEVFSTARGAKRTPTGKVVREAAREIPVHAECDVLVVAATTALYRLAPPSYLAAFTFFLTQRERLDVDGLRAQLALAGYTHMTQVVSPGEFSIRGGLIDLFPMGSPLPYRIDLFDTEIESIKTFDVDSQRTLYPVQNVRLLPAREFPLDDAGRTRFRTRFREVFEGDPSKSALYKDISQGVVPGGIEYYLPLFFEHT
;
A
#
# COMPACT_ATOMS: atom_id res chain seq x y z
N THR A 1 -36.03 20.72 2.74
CA THR A 1 -34.77 20.59 3.52
C THR A 1 -34.38 19.15 3.44
N ASP A 2 -33.48 18.85 2.50
CA ASP A 2 -32.83 17.54 2.42
C ASP A 2 -32.06 17.25 3.72
N PRO A 3 -32.16 16.03 4.28
CA PRO A 3 -31.28 15.64 5.36
C PRO A 3 -29.85 15.64 4.85
N ALA A 4 -28.94 16.28 5.59
CA ALA A 4 -27.52 16.24 5.33
C ALA A 4 -27.08 14.79 5.17
N PRO A 5 -26.16 14.47 4.24
CA PRO A 5 -25.64 13.13 4.07
C PRO A 5 -25.07 12.67 5.42
N GLY A 6 -25.60 11.54 5.91
CA GLY A 6 -25.26 11.03 7.23
C GLY A 6 -23.77 10.80 7.37
N GLY A 7 -23.15 11.57 8.26
CA GLY A 7 -21.75 11.46 8.58
C GLY A 7 -21.39 10.03 8.99
N ARG A 8 -20.28 9.52 8.52
CA ARG A 8 -19.80 8.17 8.81
C ARG A 8 -18.85 8.20 9.99
N LEU A 9 -19.26 7.59 11.09
CA LEU A 9 -18.42 7.45 12.27
C LEU A 9 -17.46 6.26 12.11
N ILE A 10 -16.17 6.49 12.24
CA ILE A 10 -15.15 5.47 12.10
C ILE A 10 -14.45 5.26 13.44
N PHE A 11 -14.53 4.04 13.98
CA PHE A 11 -13.84 3.65 15.21
C PHE A 11 -12.62 2.82 14.89
N THR A 12 -11.45 3.19 15.44
CA THR A 12 -10.23 2.40 15.34
C THR A 12 -9.71 2.05 16.74
N SER A 13 -9.57 0.78 17.03
CA SER A 13 -9.11 0.29 18.34
C SER A 13 -7.75 -0.39 18.33
N GLU A 14 -7.15 -0.64 17.17
CA GLU A 14 -5.93 -1.43 17.05
C GLU A 14 -4.86 -0.78 16.19
N VAL A 15 -3.62 -1.04 16.58
CA VAL A 15 -2.40 -0.60 15.90
C VAL A 15 -2.13 -1.51 14.71
N PHE A 16 -1.68 -0.94 13.60
CA PHE A 16 -1.23 -1.69 12.45
C PHE A 16 -0.05 -2.58 12.79
N SER A 17 -0.14 -3.84 12.41
CA SER A 17 1.01 -4.68 12.20
C SER A 17 1.20 -4.89 10.71
N THR A 18 2.34 -4.50 10.18
CA THR A 18 2.78 -4.83 8.81
C THR A 18 3.31 -6.26 8.72
N ALA A 19 3.17 -7.04 9.80
CA ALA A 19 3.63 -8.41 9.86
C ALA A 19 2.90 -9.30 8.85
N ARG A 20 3.66 -10.11 8.13
CA ARG A 20 3.14 -11.18 7.28
C ARG A 20 2.17 -12.04 8.10
N GLY A 21 0.94 -12.18 7.63
CA GLY A 21 -0.07 -13.03 8.23
C GLY A 21 -1.05 -12.35 9.18
N ALA A 22 -1.01 -11.03 9.33
CA ALA A 22 -2.04 -10.32 10.07
C ALA A 22 -3.39 -10.49 9.37
N LYS A 23 -4.31 -11.18 10.05
CA LYS A 23 -5.71 -11.24 9.62
C LYS A 23 -6.22 -9.81 9.44
N ARG A 24 -6.84 -9.55 8.29
CA ARG A 24 -7.50 -8.28 7.98
C ARG A 24 -8.44 -7.92 9.13
N THR A 25 -8.07 -6.95 9.93
CA THR A 25 -9.06 -6.27 10.75
C THR A 25 -9.70 -5.18 9.90
N PRO A 26 -11.01 -4.98 9.96
CA PRO A 26 -11.68 -3.87 9.26
C PRO A 26 -11.03 -2.52 9.59
N THR A 27 -10.45 -2.41 10.75
CA THR A 27 -9.76 -1.27 11.33
C THR A 27 -8.52 -0.84 10.53
N GLY A 28 -7.73 -1.80 10.05
CA GLY A 28 -6.54 -1.50 9.26
C GLY A 28 -6.84 -0.80 7.92
N LYS A 29 -7.91 -1.22 7.26
CA LYS A 29 -8.39 -0.60 6.03
C LYS A 29 -8.81 0.85 6.27
N VAL A 30 -9.54 1.09 7.34
CA VAL A 30 -10.12 2.38 7.69
C VAL A 30 -9.04 3.42 8.01
N VAL A 31 -8.02 3.07 8.81
CA VAL A 31 -6.93 4.01 9.14
C VAL A 31 -6.10 4.36 7.90
N ARG A 32 -5.84 3.40 7.00
CA ARG A 32 -5.16 3.68 5.74
C ARG A 32 -5.98 4.58 4.82
N GLU A 33 -7.27 4.34 4.71
CA GLU A 33 -8.19 5.19 3.96
C GLU A 33 -8.26 6.59 4.56
N ALA A 34 -8.42 6.71 5.87
CA ALA A 34 -8.45 7.99 6.56
C ALA A 34 -7.13 8.77 6.44
N ALA A 35 -6.00 8.12 6.63
CA ALA A 35 -4.68 8.74 6.47
C ALA A 35 -4.43 9.24 5.04
N ARG A 36 -5.06 8.63 4.05
CA ARG A 36 -4.96 9.03 2.64
C ARG A 36 -5.84 10.19 2.26
N GLU A 37 -6.99 10.31 2.87
CA GLU A 37 -8.07 11.22 2.47
C GLU A 37 -8.11 12.49 3.29
N ILE A 38 -7.48 12.49 4.45
CA ILE A 38 -7.39 13.66 5.34
C ILE A 38 -6.96 14.96 4.64
N PRO A 39 -6.07 14.97 3.63
CA PRO A 39 -5.73 16.23 2.98
C PRO A 39 -6.69 16.70 1.90
N VAL A 40 -7.56 15.85 1.33
CA VAL A 40 -8.25 16.19 0.08
C VAL A 40 -9.77 15.96 0.10
N HIS A 41 -10.25 14.83 0.64
CA HIS A 41 -11.70 14.52 0.69
C HIS A 41 -11.99 13.56 1.83
N ALA A 42 -12.23 14.06 3.02
CA ALA A 42 -12.76 13.23 4.10
C ALA A 42 -14.19 12.79 3.76
N GLU A 43 -14.40 11.49 3.56
CA GLU A 43 -15.75 10.91 3.41
C GLU A 43 -16.48 10.80 4.75
N CYS A 44 -15.89 11.33 5.82
CA CYS A 44 -16.44 11.31 7.18
C CYS A 44 -16.33 12.68 7.84
N ASP A 45 -17.34 13.06 8.60
CA ASP A 45 -17.35 14.31 9.35
C ASP A 45 -16.55 14.21 10.66
N VAL A 46 -16.40 13.00 11.20
CA VAL A 46 -15.69 12.74 12.46
C VAL A 46 -14.86 11.48 12.33
N LEU A 47 -13.56 11.60 12.63
CA LEU A 47 -12.63 10.48 12.76
C LEU A 47 -12.30 10.27 14.25
N VAL A 48 -12.61 9.08 14.78
CA VAL A 48 -12.28 8.69 16.16
C VAL A 48 -11.17 7.66 16.12
N VAL A 49 -10.03 7.98 16.73
CA VAL A 49 -8.86 7.10 16.83
C VAL A 49 -8.43 6.94 18.28
N ALA A 50 -7.83 5.80 18.62
CA ALA A 50 -7.18 5.63 19.92
C ALA A 50 -5.99 6.59 20.02
N ALA A 51 -5.75 7.13 21.24
CA ALA A 51 -4.64 8.05 21.46
C ALA A 51 -3.28 7.46 21.06
N THR A 52 -3.07 6.18 21.34
CA THR A 52 -1.87 5.45 20.91
C THR A 52 -1.71 5.41 19.40
N THR A 53 -2.80 5.21 18.65
CA THR A 53 -2.81 5.20 17.19
C THR A 53 -2.53 6.60 16.62
N ALA A 54 -3.03 7.65 17.28
CA ALA A 54 -2.80 9.04 16.88
C ALA A 54 -1.33 9.49 17.04
N LEU A 55 -0.54 8.79 17.84
CA LEU A 55 0.88 9.07 18.04
C LEU A 55 1.78 8.48 16.94
N TYR A 56 1.25 7.56 16.12
CA TYR A 56 2.03 7.02 15.01
C TYR A 56 2.21 8.07 13.91
N ARG A 57 3.44 8.16 13.44
CA ARG A 57 3.76 8.93 12.26
C ARG A 57 3.40 8.14 11.02
N LEU A 58 2.71 8.79 10.09
CA LEU A 58 2.29 8.19 8.82
C LEU A 58 3.25 8.60 7.71
N ALA A 59 3.25 7.82 6.63
CA ALA A 59 3.92 8.22 5.40
C ALA A 59 3.36 9.57 4.91
N PRO A 60 4.20 10.49 4.42
CA PRO A 60 3.73 11.77 3.93
C PRO A 60 2.77 11.59 2.75
N PRO A 61 1.73 12.43 2.63
CA PRO A 61 0.77 12.35 1.52
C PRO A 61 1.42 12.37 0.14
N SER A 62 2.53 13.09 -0.02
CA SER A 62 3.32 13.13 -1.26
C SER A 62 3.87 11.77 -1.66
N TYR A 63 4.31 10.95 -0.70
CA TYR A 63 4.74 9.58 -0.96
C TYR A 63 3.58 8.70 -1.44
N LEU A 64 2.45 8.77 -0.75
CA LEU A 64 1.27 8.01 -1.15
C LEU A 64 0.77 8.43 -2.54
N ALA A 65 0.75 9.72 -2.83
CA ALA A 65 0.36 10.24 -4.14
C ALA A 65 1.31 9.78 -5.25
N ALA A 66 2.62 9.78 -5.01
CA ALA A 66 3.63 9.36 -5.99
C ALA A 66 3.51 7.88 -6.37
N PHE A 67 3.02 7.03 -5.47
CA PHE A 67 2.86 5.59 -5.68
C PHE A 67 1.40 5.14 -5.78
N THR A 68 0.47 6.10 -5.91
CA THR A 68 -0.93 5.81 -6.22
C THR A 68 -1.17 6.04 -7.70
N PHE A 69 -1.65 5.03 -8.40
CA PHE A 69 -1.97 5.13 -9.82
C PHE A 69 -3.27 4.38 -10.15
N PHE A 70 -3.81 4.67 -11.31
CA PHE A 70 -5.06 4.11 -11.79
C PHE A 70 -4.79 3.33 -13.05
N LEU A 71 -5.53 2.25 -13.24
CA LEU A 71 -5.63 1.53 -14.51
C LEU A 71 -7.07 1.59 -14.96
N THR A 72 -7.29 2.02 -16.20
CA THR A 72 -8.64 2.21 -16.75
C THR A 72 -8.80 1.37 -18.02
N GLN A 73 -9.97 0.78 -18.20
CA GLN A 73 -10.29 0.05 -19.43
C GLN A 73 -10.11 0.96 -20.65
N ARG A 74 -9.55 0.41 -21.73
CA ARG A 74 -9.18 1.07 -23.00
C ARG A 74 -7.96 2.00 -22.95
N GLU A 75 -7.30 2.11 -21.82
CA GLU A 75 -5.99 2.76 -21.75
C GLU A 75 -4.89 1.86 -22.30
N ARG A 76 -3.87 2.48 -22.88
CA ARG A 76 -2.64 1.78 -23.26
C ARG A 76 -1.75 1.62 -22.04
N LEU A 77 -1.25 0.42 -21.88
CA LEU A 77 -0.44 0.04 -20.72
C LEU A 77 0.97 -0.39 -21.17
N ASP A 78 1.97 0.28 -20.64
CA ASP A 78 3.36 -0.22 -20.67
C ASP A 78 3.53 -1.26 -19.58
N VAL A 79 3.56 -2.53 -19.95
CA VAL A 79 3.63 -3.67 -19.02
C VAL A 79 4.96 -3.70 -18.25
N ASP A 80 6.07 -3.37 -18.90
CA ASP A 80 7.38 -3.34 -18.26
C ASP A 80 7.50 -2.14 -17.30
N GLY A 81 6.98 -0.99 -17.71
CA GLY A 81 6.84 0.17 -16.83
C GLY A 81 5.95 -0.11 -15.62
N LEU A 82 4.80 -0.76 -15.82
CA LEU A 82 3.93 -1.18 -14.71
C LEU A 82 4.65 -2.13 -13.75
N ARG A 83 5.38 -3.11 -14.26
CA ARG A 83 6.16 -4.05 -13.45
C ARG A 83 7.17 -3.33 -12.56
N ALA A 84 7.92 -2.38 -13.14
CA ALA A 84 8.89 -1.57 -12.41
C ALA A 84 8.20 -0.70 -11.33
N GLN A 85 7.08 -0.05 -11.67
CA GLN A 85 6.30 0.76 -10.74
C GLN A 85 5.73 -0.06 -9.58
N LEU A 86 5.18 -1.24 -9.86
CA LEU A 86 4.67 -2.15 -8.82
C LEU A 86 5.78 -2.59 -7.87
N ALA A 87 6.95 -2.94 -8.40
CA ALA A 87 8.10 -3.33 -7.58
C ALA A 87 8.57 -2.18 -6.67
N LEU A 88 8.66 -0.95 -7.20
CA LEU A 88 9.00 0.24 -6.42
C LEU A 88 7.93 0.55 -5.36
N ALA A 89 6.65 0.37 -5.69
CA ALA A 89 5.54 0.52 -4.77
C ALA A 89 5.48 -0.60 -3.71
N GLY A 90 6.37 -1.59 -3.77
CA GLY A 90 6.50 -2.65 -2.78
C GLY A 90 5.66 -3.89 -3.03
N TYR A 91 5.06 -4.02 -4.22
CA TYR A 91 4.36 -5.25 -4.62
C TYR A 91 5.34 -6.38 -4.88
N THR A 92 4.89 -7.60 -4.60
CA THR A 92 5.67 -8.83 -4.82
C THR A 92 5.17 -9.55 -6.06
N HIS A 93 6.08 -9.87 -6.98
CA HIS A 93 5.74 -10.69 -8.14
C HIS A 93 5.59 -12.17 -7.73
N MET A 94 4.44 -12.75 -8.04
CA MET A 94 4.09 -14.13 -7.71
C MET A 94 3.62 -14.88 -8.97
N THR A 95 3.66 -16.20 -8.94
CA THR A 95 3.07 -17.01 -10.01
C THR A 95 1.55 -17.03 -9.95
N GLN A 96 1.00 -16.91 -8.74
CA GLN A 96 -0.44 -16.85 -8.46
C GLN A 96 -0.68 -15.78 -7.39
N VAL A 97 -1.69 -14.96 -7.59
CA VAL A 97 -2.06 -13.88 -6.68
C VAL A 97 -3.12 -14.39 -5.70
N VAL A 98 -2.79 -14.32 -4.41
CA VAL A 98 -3.66 -14.78 -3.31
C VAL A 98 -3.78 -13.77 -2.17
N SER A 99 -2.85 -12.82 -2.07
CA SER A 99 -2.81 -11.86 -0.97
C SER A 99 -2.65 -10.41 -1.47
N PRO A 100 -3.16 -9.41 -0.72
CA PRO A 100 -2.90 -8.00 -1.04
C PRO A 100 -1.40 -7.70 -1.11
N GLY A 101 -1.01 -6.88 -2.09
CA GLY A 101 0.38 -6.55 -2.35
C GLY A 101 1.09 -7.53 -3.29
N GLU A 102 0.36 -8.46 -3.89
CA GLU A 102 0.89 -9.39 -4.88
C GLU A 102 0.43 -9.04 -6.29
N PHE A 103 1.25 -9.38 -7.28
CA PHE A 103 0.90 -9.31 -8.70
C PHE A 103 1.53 -10.45 -9.49
N SER A 104 0.92 -10.79 -10.63
CA SER A 104 1.41 -11.75 -11.61
C SER A 104 1.22 -11.22 -13.01
N ILE A 105 2.20 -11.40 -13.88
CA ILE A 105 2.12 -11.01 -15.29
C ILE A 105 2.46 -12.23 -16.15
N ARG A 106 1.52 -12.64 -17.00
CA ARG A 106 1.61 -13.83 -17.84
C ARG A 106 1.11 -13.51 -19.25
N GLY A 107 2.03 -13.10 -20.12
CA GLY A 107 1.65 -12.61 -21.46
C GLY A 107 0.75 -11.36 -21.35
N GLY A 108 -0.41 -11.39 -22.00
CA GLY A 108 -1.41 -10.32 -21.93
C GLY A 108 -2.33 -10.35 -20.70
N LEU A 109 -2.05 -11.20 -19.71
CA LEU A 109 -2.86 -11.33 -18.51
C LEU A 109 -2.09 -10.80 -17.29
N ILE A 110 -2.70 -9.86 -16.59
CA ILE A 110 -2.15 -9.28 -15.36
C ILE A 110 -3.14 -9.53 -14.22
N ASP A 111 -2.71 -10.28 -13.23
CA ASP A 111 -3.42 -10.43 -11.97
C ASP A 111 -2.76 -9.56 -10.91
N LEU A 112 -3.53 -8.80 -10.14
CA LEU A 112 -3.00 -7.98 -9.07
C LEU A 112 -3.99 -7.85 -7.91
N PHE A 113 -3.47 -7.77 -6.70
CA PHE A 113 -4.26 -7.57 -5.50
C PHE A 113 -3.85 -6.27 -4.81
N PRO A 114 -4.55 -5.15 -5.10
CA PRO A 114 -4.19 -3.86 -4.51
C PRO A 114 -4.35 -3.86 -3.00
N MET A 115 -3.49 -3.11 -2.34
CA MET A 115 -3.65 -2.83 -0.93
C MET A 115 -4.97 -2.09 -0.69
N GLY A 116 -5.70 -2.49 0.36
CA GLY A 116 -7.00 -1.92 0.70
C GLY A 116 -8.17 -2.41 -0.15
N SER A 117 -7.95 -3.14 -1.25
CA SER A 117 -9.04 -3.77 -2.00
C SER A 117 -9.58 -5.01 -1.29
N PRO A 118 -10.90 -5.27 -1.32
CA PRO A 118 -11.45 -6.53 -0.80
C PRO A 118 -11.21 -7.72 -1.72
N LEU A 119 -11.00 -7.49 -3.03
CA LEU A 119 -10.81 -8.51 -4.05
C LEU A 119 -9.64 -8.15 -4.96
N PRO A 120 -8.96 -9.15 -5.53
CA PRO A 120 -7.98 -8.94 -6.58
C PRO A 120 -8.66 -8.65 -7.93
N TYR A 121 -7.84 -8.16 -8.86
CA TYR A 121 -8.26 -7.81 -10.22
C TYR A 121 -7.44 -8.60 -11.22
N ARG A 122 -8.12 -8.99 -12.29
CA ARG A 122 -7.58 -9.60 -13.50
C ARG A 122 -7.78 -8.63 -14.65
N ILE A 123 -6.69 -8.29 -15.30
CA ILE A 123 -6.63 -7.35 -16.42
C ILE A 123 -6.23 -8.14 -17.66
N ASP A 124 -7.10 -8.15 -18.65
CA ASP A 124 -6.82 -8.72 -19.95
C ASP A 124 -6.33 -7.61 -20.89
N LEU A 125 -5.22 -7.84 -21.56
CA LEU A 125 -4.67 -6.93 -22.57
C LEU A 125 -4.88 -7.48 -23.97
N PHE A 126 -5.31 -6.62 -24.86
CA PHE A 126 -5.21 -6.84 -26.31
C PHE A 126 -4.04 -6.00 -26.83
N ASP A 127 -2.92 -6.66 -27.15
CA ASP A 127 -1.64 -6.00 -27.43
C ASP A 127 -1.19 -5.14 -26.23
N THR A 128 -1.28 -3.84 -26.32
CA THR A 128 -0.94 -2.89 -25.25
C THR A 128 -2.16 -2.22 -24.62
N GLU A 129 -3.37 -2.49 -25.10
CA GLU A 129 -4.59 -1.87 -24.60
C GLU A 129 -5.28 -2.75 -23.56
N ILE A 130 -5.75 -2.15 -22.49
CA ILE A 130 -6.56 -2.82 -21.47
C ILE A 130 -7.94 -3.14 -22.04
N GLU A 131 -8.14 -4.38 -22.47
CA GLU A 131 -9.42 -4.84 -23.02
C GLU A 131 -10.48 -4.98 -21.95
N SER A 132 -10.14 -5.59 -20.83
CA SER A 132 -11.07 -5.76 -19.71
C SER A 132 -10.37 -5.78 -18.37
N ILE A 133 -11.10 -5.33 -17.34
CA ILE A 133 -10.72 -5.46 -15.95
C ILE A 133 -11.85 -6.17 -15.22
N LYS A 134 -11.54 -7.26 -14.51
CA LYS A 134 -12.50 -8.06 -13.76
C LYS A 134 -11.97 -8.34 -12.36
N THR A 135 -12.82 -8.41 -11.37
CA THR A 135 -12.45 -8.99 -10.09
C THR A 135 -12.40 -10.51 -10.19
N PHE A 136 -11.66 -11.16 -9.29
CA PHE A 136 -11.66 -12.61 -9.21
C PHE A 136 -11.58 -13.10 -7.75
N ASP A 137 -11.97 -14.33 -7.55
CA ASP A 137 -11.92 -15.03 -6.27
C ASP A 137 -10.56 -15.72 -6.08
N VAL A 138 -9.92 -15.50 -4.93
CA VAL A 138 -8.55 -15.98 -4.67
C VAL A 138 -8.45 -17.49 -4.57
N ASP A 139 -9.48 -18.16 -4.07
CA ASP A 139 -9.46 -19.61 -3.83
C ASP A 139 -9.70 -20.38 -5.13
N SER A 140 -10.73 -20.00 -5.86
CA SER A 140 -11.11 -20.65 -7.12
C SER A 140 -10.39 -20.08 -8.35
N GLN A 141 -9.77 -18.90 -8.24
CA GLN A 141 -9.14 -18.16 -9.35
C GLN A 141 -10.10 -17.78 -10.49
N ARG A 142 -11.41 -17.87 -10.24
CA ARG A 142 -12.44 -17.54 -11.23
C ARG A 142 -12.80 -16.07 -11.18
N THR A 143 -12.99 -15.48 -12.36
CA THR A 143 -13.49 -14.10 -12.49
C THR A 143 -14.91 -13.99 -11.96
N LEU A 144 -15.22 -12.84 -11.34
CA LEU A 144 -16.50 -12.56 -10.70
C LEU A 144 -17.29 -11.54 -11.53
N TYR A 145 -16.89 -10.29 -11.51
CA TYR A 145 -17.61 -9.21 -12.21
C TYR A 145 -16.65 -8.19 -12.81
N PRO A 146 -17.05 -7.52 -13.92
CA PRO A 146 -16.23 -6.49 -14.55
C PRO A 146 -16.25 -5.20 -13.75
N VAL A 147 -15.16 -4.43 -13.88
CA VAL A 147 -15.01 -3.06 -13.40
C VAL A 147 -14.35 -2.20 -14.48
N GLN A 148 -14.56 -0.89 -14.43
CA GLN A 148 -14.02 0.00 -15.46
C GLN A 148 -12.62 0.50 -15.12
N ASN A 149 -12.32 0.63 -13.84
CA ASN A 149 -11.03 1.11 -13.35
C ASN A 149 -10.64 0.42 -12.04
N VAL A 150 -9.37 0.47 -11.74
CA VAL A 150 -8.82 0.04 -10.47
C VAL A 150 -7.81 1.06 -9.97
N ARG A 151 -7.88 1.40 -8.69
CA ARG A 151 -6.92 2.24 -8.00
C ARG A 151 -5.91 1.38 -7.27
N LEU A 152 -4.65 1.65 -7.52
CA LEU A 152 -3.52 0.95 -6.92
C LEU A 152 -2.88 1.85 -5.88
N LEU A 153 -2.76 1.34 -4.67
CA LEU A 153 -2.06 1.95 -3.57
C LEU A 153 -0.69 1.32 -3.42
N PRO A 154 0.31 2.03 -2.88
CA PRO A 154 1.56 1.40 -2.54
C PRO A 154 1.34 0.22 -1.58
N ALA A 155 2.02 -0.89 -1.83
CA ALA A 155 2.01 -2.06 -0.95
C ALA A 155 2.89 -1.85 0.29
N ARG A 156 3.69 -0.78 0.30
CA ARG A 156 4.58 -0.41 1.39
C ARG A 156 4.44 1.08 1.70
N GLU A 157 4.48 1.45 2.96
CA GLU A 157 4.30 2.83 3.43
C GLU A 157 5.61 3.62 3.50
N PHE A 158 6.73 3.05 3.06
CA PHE A 158 8.05 3.68 3.07
C PHE A 158 8.89 3.16 1.90
N PRO A 159 9.83 3.98 1.39
CA PRO A 159 10.74 3.56 0.33
C PRO A 159 11.79 2.57 0.87
N LEU A 160 11.99 1.45 0.17
CA LEU A 160 13.03 0.47 0.48
C LEU A 160 14.01 0.28 -0.68
N ASP A 161 14.00 1.19 -1.64
CA ASP A 161 15.01 1.32 -2.67
C ASP A 161 16.35 1.80 -2.09
N ASP A 162 17.36 1.92 -2.91
CA ASP A 162 18.71 2.35 -2.46
C ASP A 162 18.70 3.72 -1.81
N ALA A 163 17.88 4.65 -2.32
CA ALA A 163 17.74 5.99 -1.77
C ALA A 163 17.07 5.95 -0.37
N GLY A 164 15.97 5.21 -0.24
CA GLY A 164 15.27 5.02 1.03
C GLY A 164 16.14 4.36 2.09
N ARG A 165 16.86 3.28 1.74
CA ARG A 165 17.81 2.61 2.64
C ARG A 165 18.96 3.53 3.06
N THR A 166 19.47 4.35 2.14
CA THR A 166 20.53 5.30 2.46
C THR A 166 20.03 6.38 3.41
N ARG A 167 18.85 6.94 3.18
CA ARG A 167 18.23 7.92 4.07
C ARG A 167 17.99 7.33 5.46
N PHE A 168 17.41 6.13 5.53
CA PHE A 168 17.24 5.43 6.81
C PHE A 168 18.55 5.29 7.57
N ARG A 169 19.63 4.82 6.92
CA ARG A 169 20.94 4.63 7.55
C ARG A 169 21.53 5.94 8.08
N THR A 170 21.38 7.03 7.34
CA THR A 170 21.85 8.35 7.75
C THR A 170 21.07 8.82 8.97
N ARG A 171 19.74 8.83 8.89
CA ARG A 171 18.88 9.25 9.97
C ARG A 171 19.02 8.37 11.23
N PHE A 172 19.19 7.07 11.05
CA PHE A 172 19.40 6.16 12.19
C PHE A 172 20.64 6.55 13.01
N ARG A 173 21.75 6.92 12.34
CA ARG A 173 22.98 7.36 13.01
C ARG A 173 22.85 8.74 13.66
N GLU A 174 21.98 9.58 13.16
CA GLU A 174 21.70 10.91 13.74
C GLU A 174 20.85 10.82 15.00
N VAL A 175 19.90 9.87 15.04
CA VAL A 175 18.90 9.76 16.12
C VAL A 175 19.35 8.82 17.22
N PHE A 176 20.06 7.74 16.88
CA PHE A 176 20.44 6.72 17.84
C PHE A 176 21.95 6.73 18.10
N GLU A 177 22.31 6.82 19.37
CA GLU A 177 23.71 6.73 19.80
C GLU A 177 24.21 5.29 19.77
N GLY A 178 25.54 5.14 19.61
CA GLY A 178 26.24 3.85 19.64
C GLY A 178 26.54 3.28 18.26
N ASP A 179 26.93 2.00 18.24
CA ASP A 179 27.33 1.30 17.03
C ASP A 179 26.10 0.75 16.29
N PRO A 180 25.75 1.30 15.11
CA PRO A 180 24.58 0.84 14.34
C PRO A 180 24.67 -0.64 13.93
N SER A 181 25.90 -1.18 13.81
CA SER A 181 26.10 -2.56 13.41
C SER A 181 25.61 -3.57 14.46
N LYS A 182 25.33 -3.14 15.68
CA LYS A 182 24.75 -3.97 16.73
C LYS A 182 23.23 -4.03 16.66
N SER A 183 22.59 -3.12 15.93
CA SER A 183 21.13 -3.09 15.74
C SER A 183 20.70 -4.09 14.67
N ALA A 184 19.79 -5.01 15.02
CA ALA A 184 19.18 -5.92 14.06
C ALA A 184 18.36 -5.13 13.02
N LEU A 185 17.56 -4.15 13.49
CA LEU A 185 16.78 -3.26 12.61
C LEU A 185 17.65 -2.58 11.55
N TYR A 186 18.80 -2.02 11.95
CA TYR A 186 19.70 -1.35 11.01
C TYR A 186 20.26 -2.32 9.96
N LYS A 187 20.62 -3.54 10.37
CA LYS A 187 21.11 -4.58 9.45
C LYS A 187 20.05 -5.02 8.47
N ASP A 188 18.87 -5.33 8.98
CA ASP A 188 17.74 -5.83 8.17
C ASP A 188 17.38 -4.82 7.09
N ILE A 189 17.12 -3.55 7.46
CA ILE A 189 16.81 -2.49 6.51
C ILE A 189 17.97 -2.26 5.51
N SER A 190 19.21 -2.30 5.97
CA SER A 190 20.38 -2.14 5.09
C SER A 190 20.46 -3.24 4.03
N GLN A 191 19.96 -4.44 4.33
CA GLN A 191 19.88 -5.59 3.43
C GLN A 191 18.58 -5.63 2.61
N GLY A 192 17.66 -4.68 2.82
CA GLY A 192 16.36 -4.65 2.16
C GLY A 192 15.32 -5.59 2.80
N VAL A 193 15.58 -6.08 4.00
CA VAL A 193 14.64 -6.89 4.77
C VAL A 193 13.78 -5.98 5.64
N VAL A 194 12.47 -6.24 5.66
CA VAL A 194 11.50 -5.49 6.48
C VAL A 194 11.26 -6.25 7.78
N PRO A 195 11.78 -5.78 8.92
CA PRO A 195 11.49 -6.39 10.21
C PRO A 195 10.10 -6.00 10.71
N GLY A 196 9.53 -6.79 11.62
CA GLY A 196 8.34 -6.39 12.37
C GLY A 196 8.61 -5.15 13.22
N GLY A 197 7.61 -4.28 13.37
CA GLY A 197 7.74 -3.05 14.14
C GLY A 197 8.34 -1.87 13.37
N ILE A 198 8.56 -2.03 12.06
CA ILE A 198 9.13 -0.96 11.22
C ILE A 198 8.26 0.30 11.20
N GLU A 199 6.97 0.18 11.45
CA GLU A 199 6.02 1.28 11.52
C GLU A 199 6.39 2.35 12.56
N TYR A 200 7.09 1.97 13.62
CA TYR A 200 7.61 2.92 14.63
C TYR A 200 8.77 3.78 14.11
N TYR A 201 9.40 3.35 13.03
CA TYR A 201 10.60 3.96 12.47
C TYR A 201 10.37 4.66 11.13
N LEU A 202 9.11 4.84 10.71
CA LEU A 202 8.75 5.54 9.48
C LEU A 202 9.42 6.93 9.34
N PRO A 203 9.58 7.74 10.43
CA PRO A 203 10.26 9.01 10.34
C PRO A 203 11.70 8.95 9.82
N LEU A 204 12.36 7.79 9.91
CA LEU A 204 13.73 7.64 9.42
C LEU A 204 13.82 7.53 7.89
N PHE A 205 12.71 7.29 7.21
CA PHE A 205 12.64 7.18 5.76
C PHE A 205 12.26 8.49 5.06
N PHE A 206 11.78 9.48 5.82
CA PHE A 206 11.25 10.73 5.27
C PHE A 206 11.90 11.95 5.93
N GLU A 207 11.86 13.08 5.25
CA GLU A 207 12.31 14.36 5.82
C GLU A 207 11.26 14.94 6.76
N HIS A 208 9.98 14.75 6.40
CA HIS A 208 8.83 15.17 7.18
C HIS A 208 7.81 14.02 7.21
N THR A 209 7.18 13.81 8.34
CA THR A 209 6.11 12.80 8.57
C THR A 209 4.98 13.42 9.36
#